data_666b5b82dc4fd747dcb720a43bb5d7bc
#
_entry.id   666b5b82dc4fd747dcb720a43bb5d7bc
#
_cell.length_a   1.000
_cell.length_b   1.000
_cell.length_c   1.000
_cell.angle_alpha   90.00
_cell.angle_beta   90.00
_cell.angle_gamma   90.00
#
_symmetry.space_group_name_H-M   'P 1'
#
loop_
_entity.id
_entity.type
_entity.pdbx_description
1 polymer ?
#
loop_
_entity_poly.entity_id
_entity_poly.type
_entity_poly.pdbx_seq_one_letter_code
_entity_poly.pdbx_strand_id
1 'polypeptide(L)'
;MRTTLFTILILLFTFNLNAKIVKDSLDIHYDSIGNWNQSNSFQLILTQNSFLNWSAGGNNSISGIIKVHSTKEYRYKHLVWNNELKVNYGLNKEAKRELRKTEDKFELNSTFGYRNNTESNWYYSAKFNFNTQVSKGYKYPNTDKPISNIMAPGYLFLGIGSEYFSKKNNLRLYLSPLTNKTTFVLRQSLANEGAFGVKPATYDENGLLLKEGNNVKSEFGQLVTCEWKTEVMENILMANKLILYS
;
A
#
# COMPACT_ATOMS: atom_id res chain seq x y z
N MET A 1 6.68 12.17 -27.52
CA MET A 1 6.93 11.24 -26.40
C MET A 1 5.82 11.21 -25.30
N ARG A 2 4.73 11.97 -25.39
CA ARG A 2 3.62 11.93 -24.39
C ARG A 2 2.49 10.96 -24.75
N THR A 3 2.38 10.54 -25.98
CA THR A 3 1.31 9.65 -26.47
C THR A 3 1.62 8.15 -26.28
N THR A 4 2.88 7.77 -26.22
CA THR A 4 3.30 6.36 -26.06
C THR A 4 3.11 5.81 -24.65
N LEU A 5 3.16 6.67 -23.62
CA LEU A 5 2.94 6.23 -22.23
C LEU A 5 1.47 5.89 -21.94
N PHE A 6 0.55 6.58 -22.60
CA PHE A 6 -0.90 6.36 -22.45
C PHE A 6 -1.34 5.05 -23.15
N THR A 7 -0.71 4.69 -24.24
CA THR A 7 -1.00 3.45 -24.99
C THR A 7 -0.48 2.20 -24.26
N ILE A 8 0.64 2.29 -23.56
CA ILE A 8 1.18 1.19 -22.75
C ILE A 8 0.32 0.94 -21.51
N LEU A 9 -0.27 1.97 -20.92
CA LEU A 9 -1.18 1.84 -19.78
C LEU A 9 -2.49 1.15 -20.17
N ILE A 10 -2.99 1.37 -21.39
CA ILE A 10 -4.22 0.74 -21.89
C ILE A 10 -3.98 -0.74 -22.27
N LEU A 11 -2.80 -1.10 -22.76
CA LEU A 11 -2.45 -2.48 -23.11
C LEU A 11 -2.25 -3.43 -21.91
N LEU A 12 -1.99 -2.88 -20.72
CA LEU A 12 -1.92 -3.65 -19.47
C LEU A 12 -3.31 -3.95 -18.88
N PHE A 13 -4.40 -3.37 -19.43
CA PHE A 13 -5.76 -3.47 -18.92
C PHE A 13 -6.69 -4.40 -19.69
N THR A 14 -6.18 -5.27 -20.56
CA THR A 14 -7.00 -6.38 -21.10
C THR A 14 -7.17 -7.46 -20.03
N PHE A 15 -7.76 -7.09 -18.90
CA PHE A 15 -8.29 -8.07 -17.96
C PHE A 15 -9.69 -8.49 -18.44
N ASN A 16 -9.84 -9.78 -18.71
CA ASN A 16 -11.16 -10.38 -18.82
C ASN A 16 -11.89 -10.19 -17.48
N LEU A 17 -12.77 -9.19 -17.42
CA LEU A 17 -13.69 -8.96 -16.31
C LEU A 17 -14.79 -10.03 -16.36
N ASN A 18 -14.48 -11.24 -15.89
CA ASN A 18 -15.52 -12.17 -15.49
C ASN A 18 -15.95 -11.78 -14.07
N ALA A 19 -16.92 -10.86 -13.98
CA ALA A 19 -17.59 -10.54 -12.72
C ALA A 19 -18.46 -11.74 -12.31
N LYS A 20 -17.88 -12.69 -11.57
CA LYS A 20 -18.63 -13.73 -10.91
C LYS A 20 -19.10 -13.18 -9.57
N ILE A 21 -20.41 -13.00 -9.41
CA ILE A 21 -21.02 -12.69 -8.11
C ILE A 21 -20.63 -13.84 -7.18
N VAL A 22 -19.72 -13.56 -6.25
CA VAL A 22 -19.32 -14.53 -5.23
C VAL A 22 -20.42 -14.59 -4.19
N LYS A 23 -21.25 -15.62 -4.24
CA LYS A 23 -22.05 -16.06 -3.11
C LYS A 23 -21.08 -16.57 -2.04
N ASP A 24 -21.16 -15.98 -0.85
CA ASP A 24 -20.44 -16.45 0.32
C ASP A 24 -20.81 -17.91 0.62
N SER A 25 -19.92 -18.82 0.27
CA SER A 25 -19.79 -20.12 0.90
C SER A 25 -18.34 -20.55 0.79
N LEU A 26 -17.60 -20.31 1.88
CA LEU A 26 -16.21 -20.72 2.03
C LEU A 26 -16.10 -22.22 2.36
N ASP A 27 -16.57 -23.07 1.44
CA ASP A 27 -16.14 -24.46 1.41
C ASP A 27 -14.95 -24.57 0.46
N ILE A 28 -13.76 -24.36 1.01
CA ILE A 28 -12.52 -24.59 0.28
C ILE A 28 -12.26 -26.10 0.29
N HIS A 29 -12.66 -26.76 -0.79
CA HIS A 29 -12.20 -28.13 -1.08
C HIS A 29 -10.73 -28.04 -1.52
N TYR A 30 -9.84 -28.64 -0.73
CA TYR A 30 -8.42 -28.75 -1.08
C TYR A 30 -8.24 -29.93 -2.02
N ASP A 31 -8.20 -29.68 -3.30
CA ASP A 31 -7.75 -30.67 -4.27
C ASP A 31 -6.24 -30.92 -4.15
N SER A 32 -5.81 -32.13 -4.50
CA SER A 32 -4.41 -32.58 -4.43
C SER A 32 -3.44 -31.84 -5.35
N ILE A 33 -3.95 -30.95 -6.20
CA ILE A 33 -3.20 -30.06 -7.08
C ILE A 33 -3.33 -28.64 -6.51
N GLY A 34 -2.21 -27.95 -6.30
CA GLY A 34 -2.19 -26.60 -5.73
C GLY A 34 -3.09 -25.63 -6.51
N ASN A 35 -4.00 -24.98 -5.81
CA ASN A 35 -4.97 -24.07 -6.42
C ASN A 35 -4.64 -22.61 -6.10
N TRP A 36 -4.71 -21.76 -7.15
CA TRP A 36 -4.71 -20.34 -7.01
C TRP A 36 -6.14 -19.83 -6.73
N ASN A 37 -6.30 -19.15 -5.62
CA ASN A 37 -7.50 -18.35 -5.35
C ASN A 37 -7.18 -16.88 -5.61
N GLN A 38 -8.03 -16.19 -6.37
CA GLN A 38 -7.82 -14.79 -6.71
C GLN A 38 -9.10 -13.98 -6.53
N SER A 39 -8.93 -12.77 -6.05
CA SER A 39 -10.00 -11.78 -5.97
C SER A 39 -9.47 -10.45 -6.50
N ASN A 40 -10.24 -9.82 -7.38
CA ASN A 40 -9.91 -8.51 -7.93
C ASN A 40 -11.11 -7.59 -7.72
N SER A 41 -10.86 -6.40 -7.22
CA SER A 41 -11.89 -5.36 -7.13
C SER A 41 -11.38 -4.05 -7.75
N PHE A 42 -12.26 -3.40 -8.47
CA PHE A 42 -12.09 -2.05 -8.98
C PHE A 42 -13.22 -1.19 -8.44
N GLN A 43 -12.89 -0.03 -7.90
CA GLN A 43 -13.87 0.93 -7.41
C GLN A 43 -13.59 2.30 -8.01
N LEU A 44 -14.62 2.93 -8.55
CA LEU A 44 -14.63 4.34 -8.93
C LEU A 44 -15.63 5.06 -8.04
N ILE A 45 -15.16 6.01 -7.24
CA ILE A 45 -15.98 6.80 -6.34
C ILE A 45 -15.97 8.23 -6.86
N LEU A 46 -17.13 8.74 -7.24
CA LEU A 46 -17.33 10.14 -7.66
C LEU A 46 -18.21 10.82 -6.62
N THR A 47 -17.77 11.96 -6.14
CA THR A 47 -18.51 12.76 -5.16
C THR A 47 -18.60 14.19 -5.64
N GLN A 48 -19.81 14.74 -5.64
CA GLN A 48 -20.05 16.16 -5.92
C GLN A 48 -20.80 16.79 -4.75
N ASN A 49 -20.27 17.90 -4.22
CA ASN A 49 -20.93 18.73 -3.23
C ASN A 49 -21.26 20.07 -3.87
N SER A 50 -22.53 20.50 -3.75
CA SER A 50 -22.99 21.78 -4.28
C SER A 50 -23.76 22.52 -3.17
N PHE A 51 -23.33 23.75 -2.88
CA PHE A 51 -23.93 24.62 -1.88
C PHE A 51 -24.49 25.87 -2.58
N LEU A 52 -25.81 26.00 -2.58
CA LEU A 52 -26.51 27.17 -3.11
C LEU A 52 -27.20 27.88 -1.95
N ASN A 53 -26.92 29.17 -1.77
CA ASN A 53 -27.51 30.01 -0.72
C ASN A 53 -27.39 29.42 0.69
N TRP A 54 -26.27 28.73 0.96
CA TRP A 54 -26.01 28.06 2.23
C TRP A 54 -25.24 28.98 3.18
N SER A 55 -25.87 29.44 4.27
CA SER A 55 -25.30 30.41 5.21
C SER A 55 -24.28 29.81 6.19
N ALA A 56 -24.31 28.49 6.42
CA ALA A 56 -23.42 27.82 7.37
C ALA A 56 -22.00 27.53 6.81
N GLY A 57 -21.69 28.00 5.60
CA GLY A 57 -20.40 27.77 4.94
C GLY A 57 -20.36 26.46 4.14
N GLY A 58 -19.33 26.29 3.36
CA GLY A 58 -19.09 25.16 2.46
C GLY A 58 -18.61 25.63 1.09
N ASN A 59 -17.77 24.82 0.46
CA ASN A 59 -17.29 25.07 -0.90
C ASN A 59 -17.85 24.00 -1.84
N ASN A 60 -18.31 24.40 -3.00
CA ASN A 60 -18.63 23.46 -4.07
C ASN A 60 -17.37 22.66 -4.40
N SER A 61 -17.51 21.37 -4.50
CA SER A 61 -16.40 20.48 -4.82
C SER A 61 -16.83 19.28 -5.65
N ILE A 62 -15.89 18.79 -6.45
CA ILE A 62 -15.98 17.51 -7.14
C ILE A 62 -14.74 16.69 -6.81
N SER A 63 -14.91 15.44 -6.46
CA SER A 63 -13.82 14.52 -6.22
C SER A 63 -14.03 13.20 -6.94
N GLY A 64 -12.92 12.56 -7.31
CA GLY A 64 -12.88 11.23 -7.90
C GLY A 64 -11.79 10.41 -7.24
N ILE A 65 -12.11 9.16 -6.87
CA ILE A 65 -11.15 8.21 -6.30
C ILE A 65 -11.26 6.90 -7.09
N ILE A 66 -10.11 6.40 -7.53
CA ILE A 66 -9.96 5.08 -8.13
C ILE A 66 -9.26 4.19 -7.10
N LYS A 67 -9.82 3.00 -6.86
CA LYS A 67 -9.20 1.97 -6.02
C LYS A 67 -9.14 0.65 -6.77
N VAL A 68 -7.95 0.07 -6.81
CA VAL A 68 -7.70 -1.28 -7.33
C VAL A 68 -7.18 -2.13 -6.18
N HIS A 69 -7.81 -3.25 -5.95
CA HIS A 69 -7.36 -4.23 -4.97
C HIS A 69 -7.37 -5.62 -5.61
N SER A 70 -6.22 -6.25 -5.67
CA SER A 70 -6.03 -7.59 -6.22
C SER A 70 -5.34 -8.47 -5.19
N THR A 71 -5.90 -9.64 -4.95
CA THR A 71 -5.31 -10.67 -4.10
C THR A 71 -5.15 -11.95 -4.88
N LYS A 72 -4.01 -12.63 -4.69
CA LYS A 72 -3.74 -13.95 -5.24
C LYS A 72 -3.14 -14.81 -4.14
N GLU A 73 -3.80 -15.91 -3.83
CA GLU A 73 -3.37 -16.87 -2.82
C GLU A 73 -3.15 -18.24 -3.47
N TYR A 74 -1.99 -18.80 -3.24
CA TYR A 74 -1.65 -20.17 -3.60
C TYR A 74 -1.57 -21.01 -2.32
N ARG A 75 -2.23 -22.17 -2.30
CA ARG A 75 -2.14 -23.12 -1.22
C ARG A 75 -1.90 -24.51 -1.77
N TYR A 76 -0.88 -25.18 -1.24
CA TYR A 76 -0.59 -26.55 -1.56
C TYR A 76 0.09 -27.23 -0.37
N LYS A 77 -0.55 -28.22 0.23
CA LYS A 77 -0.02 -28.99 1.38
C LYS A 77 0.55 -28.07 2.48
N HIS A 78 1.87 -27.98 2.53
CA HIS A 78 2.64 -27.22 3.52
C HIS A 78 2.88 -25.77 3.12
N LEU A 79 2.59 -25.39 1.89
CA LEU A 79 2.93 -24.08 1.31
C LEU A 79 1.72 -23.17 1.23
N VAL A 80 1.96 -21.89 1.55
CA VAL A 80 1.02 -20.78 1.34
C VAL A 80 1.80 -19.63 0.73
N TRP A 81 1.27 -19.03 -0.33
CA TRP A 81 1.85 -17.85 -0.92
C TRP A 81 0.74 -16.83 -1.19
N ASN A 82 0.76 -15.74 -0.43
CA ASN A 82 -0.22 -14.67 -0.51
C ASN A 82 0.40 -13.46 -1.17
N ASN A 83 -0.26 -12.93 -2.20
CA ASN A 83 0.13 -11.71 -2.88
C ASN A 83 -1.04 -10.74 -2.85
N GLU A 84 -0.76 -9.47 -2.58
CA GLU A 84 -1.76 -8.41 -2.53
C GLU A 84 -1.22 -7.14 -3.18
N LEU A 85 -1.99 -6.59 -4.11
CA LEU A 85 -1.74 -5.30 -4.73
C LEU A 85 -2.87 -4.34 -4.37
N LYS A 86 -2.53 -3.16 -3.86
CA LYS A 86 -3.45 -2.05 -3.64
C LYS A 86 -2.96 -0.80 -4.35
N VAL A 87 -3.82 -0.21 -5.16
CA VAL A 87 -3.57 1.08 -5.79
C VAL A 87 -4.75 1.98 -5.53
N ASN A 88 -4.51 3.10 -4.86
CA ASN A 88 -5.51 4.13 -4.64
C ASN A 88 -5.00 5.44 -5.23
N TYR A 89 -5.85 6.12 -5.99
CA TYR A 89 -5.54 7.44 -6.51
C TYR A 89 -6.78 8.31 -6.49
N GLY A 90 -6.70 9.44 -5.81
CA GLY A 90 -7.81 10.34 -5.62
C GLY A 90 -7.44 11.80 -5.87
N LEU A 91 -8.36 12.52 -6.48
CA LEU A 91 -8.27 13.94 -6.77
C LEU A 91 -9.52 14.65 -6.27
N ASN A 92 -9.36 15.88 -5.77
CA ASN A 92 -10.44 16.76 -5.39
C ASN A 92 -10.23 18.18 -5.97
N LYS A 93 -11.27 18.74 -6.54
CA LYS A 93 -11.33 20.12 -7.01
C LYS A 93 -12.41 20.85 -6.22
N GLU A 94 -12.00 21.80 -5.38
CA GLU A 94 -12.89 22.76 -4.74
C GLU A 94 -13.02 24.03 -5.56
N ALA A 95 -14.15 24.71 -5.43
CA ALA A 95 -14.34 26.02 -6.03
C ALA A 95 -13.26 26.99 -5.55
N LYS A 96 -12.67 27.76 -6.47
CA LYS A 96 -11.60 28.74 -6.22
C LYS A 96 -10.29 28.16 -5.66
N ARG A 97 -10.10 26.84 -5.67
CA ARG A 97 -8.85 26.19 -5.28
C ARG A 97 -8.29 25.35 -6.43
N GLU A 98 -7.01 25.07 -6.40
CA GLU A 98 -6.38 24.15 -7.36
C GLU A 98 -6.81 22.72 -7.15
N LEU A 99 -6.61 21.89 -8.18
CA LEU A 99 -6.82 20.45 -8.09
C LEU A 99 -5.84 19.86 -7.08
N ARG A 100 -6.36 19.13 -6.10
CA ARG A 100 -5.58 18.54 -5.01
C ARG A 100 -5.66 17.04 -5.03
N LYS A 101 -4.54 16.41 -4.75
CA LYS A 101 -4.45 14.98 -4.51
C LYS A 101 -5.00 14.66 -3.12
N THR A 102 -5.91 13.70 -3.02
CA THR A 102 -6.54 13.26 -1.75
C THR A 102 -6.07 11.87 -1.33
N GLU A 103 -5.88 10.97 -2.29
CA GLU A 103 -5.29 9.65 -2.06
C GLU A 103 -4.19 9.42 -3.09
N ASP A 104 -3.11 8.76 -2.69
CA ASP A 104 -2.05 8.33 -3.59
C ASP A 104 -1.26 7.23 -2.91
N LYS A 105 -1.56 6.00 -3.26
CA LYS A 105 -0.96 4.83 -2.66
C LYS A 105 -0.76 3.74 -3.70
N PHE A 106 0.46 3.23 -3.77
CA PHE A 106 0.80 1.97 -4.41
C PHE A 106 1.40 1.05 -3.34
N GLU A 107 0.81 -0.10 -3.12
CA GLU A 107 1.27 -1.09 -2.14
C GLU A 107 1.25 -2.49 -2.75
N LEU A 108 2.39 -3.16 -2.67
CA LEU A 108 2.57 -4.55 -3.07
C LEU A 108 3.05 -5.36 -1.88
N ASN A 109 2.26 -6.34 -1.49
CA ASN A 109 2.57 -7.30 -0.43
C ASN A 109 2.75 -8.69 -1.03
N SER A 110 3.76 -9.42 -0.57
CA SER A 110 3.94 -10.83 -0.88
C SER A 110 4.42 -11.56 0.38
N THR A 111 3.73 -12.61 0.77
CA THR A 111 4.10 -13.40 1.94
C THR A 111 4.11 -14.88 1.53
N PHE A 112 5.29 -15.48 1.62
CA PHE A 112 5.49 -16.90 1.43
C PHE A 112 5.57 -17.57 2.79
N GLY A 113 4.82 -18.66 2.99
CA GLY A 113 4.77 -19.41 4.23
C GLY A 113 4.94 -20.91 4.01
N TYR A 114 5.70 -21.55 4.89
CA TYR A 114 5.87 -23.00 4.95
C TYR A 114 5.57 -23.51 6.37
N ARG A 115 4.83 -24.61 6.49
CA ARG A 115 4.56 -25.28 7.77
C ARG A 115 4.95 -26.75 7.73
N ASN A 116 5.53 -27.26 8.83
CA ASN A 116 5.92 -28.67 8.90
C ASN A 116 4.73 -29.62 9.04
N ASN A 117 3.68 -29.19 9.75
CA ASN A 117 2.46 -29.96 9.95
C ASN A 117 1.26 -29.22 9.33
N THR A 118 0.45 -29.91 8.54
CA THR A 118 -0.74 -29.36 7.87
C THR A 118 -1.82 -28.89 8.85
N GLU A 119 -1.82 -29.37 10.09
CA GLU A 119 -2.74 -28.93 11.14
C GLU A 119 -2.23 -27.70 11.92
N SER A 120 -0.95 -27.35 11.75
CA SER A 120 -0.35 -26.21 12.45
C SER A 120 -0.89 -24.89 11.89
N ASN A 121 -1.18 -23.95 12.78
CA ASN A 121 -1.48 -22.57 12.46
C ASN A 121 -0.21 -21.70 12.31
N TRP A 122 0.97 -22.25 12.62
CA TRP A 122 2.25 -21.57 12.50
C TRP A 122 2.93 -21.89 11.19
N TYR A 123 3.48 -20.86 10.55
CA TYR A 123 4.25 -20.91 9.31
C TYR A 123 5.60 -20.23 9.51
N TYR A 124 6.66 -20.80 9.00
CA TYR A 124 7.90 -20.07 8.71
C TYR A 124 7.61 -19.19 7.50
N SER A 125 7.89 -17.90 7.59
CA SER A 125 7.43 -16.95 6.59
C SER A 125 8.55 -16.00 6.14
N ALA A 126 8.57 -15.76 4.82
CA ALA A 126 9.30 -14.65 4.22
C ALA A 126 8.30 -13.62 3.70
N LYS A 127 8.48 -12.36 4.08
CA LYS A 127 7.57 -11.26 3.73
C LYS A 127 8.28 -10.17 2.94
N PHE A 128 7.66 -9.78 1.86
CA PHE A 128 7.99 -8.62 1.04
C PHE A 128 6.84 -7.63 1.14
N ASN A 129 7.15 -6.37 1.43
CA ASN A 129 6.18 -5.28 1.35
C ASN A 129 6.86 -4.08 0.70
N PHE A 130 6.24 -3.54 -0.34
CA PHE A 130 6.70 -2.35 -1.03
C PHE A 130 5.59 -1.33 -1.10
N ASN A 131 5.88 -0.09 -0.68
CA ASN A 131 4.96 1.03 -0.67
C ASN A 131 5.58 2.25 -1.33
N THR A 132 4.83 2.94 -2.19
CA THR A 132 5.21 4.24 -2.74
C THR A 132 3.98 5.05 -3.13
N GLN A 133 4.22 6.27 -3.59
CA GLN A 133 3.24 7.14 -4.24
C GLN A 133 3.43 7.09 -5.76
N VAL A 134 2.39 7.43 -6.51
CA VAL A 134 2.42 7.41 -7.98
C VAL A 134 2.72 8.80 -8.55
N SER A 135 2.36 9.86 -7.83
CA SER A 135 2.46 11.24 -8.31
C SER A 135 3.05 12.20 -7.29
N LYS A 136 3.36 13.42 -7.73
CA LYS A 136 3.86 14.48 -6.85
C LYS A 136 2.82 14.87 -5.81
N GLY A 137 3.27 15.06 -4.56
CA GLY A 137 2.49 15.66 -3.48
C GLY A 137 2.99 17.06 -3.18
N TYR A 138 2.10 17.94 -2.72
CA TYR A 138 2.41 19.34 -2.42
C TYR A 138 1.85 19.77 -1.07
N LYS A 139 2.49 20.77 -0.44
CA LYS A 139 1.98 21.43 0.75
C LYS A 139 1.18 22.64 0.32
N TYR A 140 -0.09 22.42 -0.02
CA TYR A 140 -0.96 23.49 -0.49
C TYR A 140 -1.06 24.68 0.49
N PRO A 141 -1.19 25.94 -0.02
CA PRO A 141 -1.40 26.31 -1.43
C PRO A 141 -0.13 26.32 -2.28
N ASN A 142 1.07 26.12 -1.71
CA ASN A 142 2.31 26.14 -2.46
C ASN A 142 2.47 24.84 -3.29
N THR A 143 2.58 24.99 -4.59
CA THR A 143 2.79 23.92 -5.58
C THR A 143 4.14 24.02 -6.31
N ASP A 144 5.02 24.96 -5.93
CA ASP A 144 6.32 25.13 -6.57
C ASP A 144 7.27 24.00 -6.22
N LYS A 145 7.26 23.59 -4.95
CA LYS A 145 8.12 22.52 -4.43
C LYS A 145 7.28 21.33 -3.99
N PRO A 146 7.38 20.18 -4.67
CA PRO A 146 6.73 18.98 -4.21
C PRO A 146 7.43 18.45 -2.96
N ILE A 147 6.62 18.01 -1.99
CA ILE A 147 7.05 17.38 -0.74
C ILE A 147 7.15 15.86 -0.86
N SER A 148 6.65 15.28 -1.94
CA SER A 148 6.74 13.84 -2.26
C SER A 148 6.61 13.60 -3.76
N ASN A 149 7.06 12.42 -4.23
CA ASN A 149 6.98 12.00 -5.62
C ASN A 149 7.01 10.46 -5.68
N ILE A 150 6.89 9.88 -6.89
CA ILE A 150 7.16 8.46 -7.09
C ILE A 150 8.55 8.10 -6.54
N MET A 151 8.66 7.02 -5.77
CA MET A 151 9.90 6.60 -5.10
C MET A 151 10.56 7.69 -4.22
N ALA A 152 9.78 8.67 -3.77
CA ALA A 152 10.20 9.70 -2.83
C ALA A 152 9.01 10.15 -1.95
N PRO A 153 8.61 9.29 -0.94
CA PRO A 153 9.29 8.06 -0.52
C PRO A 153 8.86 6.80 -1.27
N GLY A 154 9.79 5.83 -1.35
CA GLY A 154 9.51 4.43 -1.54
C GLY A 154 9.97 3.65 -0.30
N TYR A 155 9.17 2.73 0.21
CA TYR A 155 9.53 1.90 1.36
C TYR A 155 9.50 0.43 0.95
N LEU A 156 10.59 -0.26 1.20
CA LEU A 156 10.72 -1.70 1.02
C LEU A 156 10.99 -2.36 2.37
N PHE A 157 10.16 -3.35 2.72
CA PHE A 157 10.37 -4.21 3.86
C PHE A 157 10.59 -5.65 3.39
N LEU A 158 11.70 -6.25 3.82
CA LEU A 158 12.02 -7.65 3.60
C LEU A 158 12.23 -8.30 4.96
N GLY A 159 11.37 -9.23 5.33
CA GLY A 159 11.42 -9.87 6.65
C GLY A 159 11.37 -11.39 6.54
N ILE A 160 12.11 -12.05 7.43
CA ILE A 160 12.06 -13.49 7.65
C ILE A 160 11.60 -13.72 9.08
N GLY A 161 10.64 -14.62 9.28
CA GLY A 161 10.09 -14.84 10.59
C GLY A 161 9.06 -15.96 10.64
N SER A 162 8.13 -15.84 11.58
CA SER A 162 7.02 -16.78 11.74
C SER A 162 5.69 -16.08 11.69
N GLU A 163 4.71 -16.70 11.05
CA GLU A 163 3.35 -16.21 10.96
C GLU A 163 2.40 -17.20 11.63
N TYR A 164 1.57 -16.72 12.54
CA TYR A 164 0.44 -17.45 13.09
C TYR A 164 -0.83 -17.01 12.40
N PHE A 165 -1.60 -17.95 11.89
CA PHE A 165 -2.88 -17.66 11.25
C PHE A 165 -3.98 -18.57 11.80
N SER A 166 -5.01 -17.96 12.40
CA SER A 166 -6.20 -18.65 12.90
C SER A 166 -7.45 -18.13 12.19
N LYS A 167 -8.03 -18.98 11.33
CA LYS A 167 -9.34 -18.70 10.72
C LYS A 167 -10.44 -18.53 11.76
N LYS A 168 -10.46 -19.42 12.78
CA LYS A 168 -11.48 -19.42 13.83
C LYS A 168 -11.58 -18.09 14.58
N ASN A 169 -10.40 -17.48 14.83
CA ASN A 169 -10.32 -16.25 15.62
C ASN A 169 -10.10 -15.00 14.72
N ASN A 170 -10.06 -15.16 13.39
CA ASN A 170 -9.70 -14.10 12.43
C ASN A 170 -8.43 -13.34 12.86
N LEU A 171 -7.45 -14.07 13.39
CA LEU A 171 -6.21 -13.54 13.94
C LEU A 171 -5.04 -13.90 13.03
N ARG A 172 -4.26 -12.90 12.66
CA ARG A 172 -2.97 -13.06 11.97
C ARG A 172 -1.90 -12.32 12.78
N LEU A 173 -0.88 -13.04 13.19
CA LEU A 173 0.28 -12.50 13.91
C LEU A 173 1.54 -12.85 13.11
N TYR A 174 2.36 -11.86 12.78
CA TYR A 174 3.65 -12.05 12.14
C TYR A 174 4.75 -11.51 13.04
N LEU A 175 5.74 -12.35 13.31
CA LEU A 175 6.90 -12.07 14.14
C LEU A 175 8.16 -12.24 13.29
N SER A 176 8.84 -11.15 13.02
CA SER A 176 10.10 -11.14 12.24
C SER A 176 11.25 -10.59 13.10
N PRO A 177 12.14 -11.45 13.57
CA PRO A 177 13.32 -11.01 14.31
C PRO A 177 14.34 -10.33 13.40
N LEU A 178 14.26 -10.55 12.10
CA LEU A 178 15.15 -9.95 11.10
C LEU A 178 14.33 -9.37 9.96
N THR A 179 14.20 -8.05 9.96
CA THR A 179 13.55 -7.28 8.90
C THR A 179 14.49 -6.19 8.41
N ASN A 180 14.75 -6.16 7.11
CA ASN A 180 15.36 -5.02 6.45
C ASN A 180 14.28 -4.04 6.03
N LYS A 181 14.44 -2.76 6.41
CA LYS A 181 13.63 -1.64 5.93
C LYS A 181 14.53 -0.73 5.09
N THR A 182 14.22 -0.61 3.80
CA THR A 182 14.91 0.31 2.90
C THR A 182 13.99 1.45 2.50
N THR A 183 14.44 2.68 2.73
CA THR A 183 13.77 3.91 2.32
C THR A 183 14.46 4.47 1.08
N PHE A 184 13.70 4.69 0.03
CA PHE A 184 14.13 5.31 -1.22
C PHE A 184 13.61 6.74 -1.28
N VAL A 185 14.47 7.70 -1.65
CA VAL A 185 14.14 9.10 -1.90
C VAL A 185 14.80 9.51 -3.20
N LEU A 186 14.26 9.00 -4.34
CA LEU A 186 14.94 9.15 -5.65
C LEU A 186 14.86 10.56 -6.23
N ARG A 187 14.12 11.48 -5.60
CA ARG A 187 14.15 12.88 -5.94
C ARG A 187 15.27 13.59 -5.18
N GLN A 188 16.35 13.98 -5.87
CA GLN A 188 17.55 14.53 -5.26
C GLN A 188 17.27 15.78 -4.39
N SER A 189 16.37 16.68 -4.80
CA SER A 189 16.01 17.84 -3.99
C SER A 189 15.45 17.48 -2.62
N LEU A 190 14.63 16.40 -2.52
CA LEU A 190 14.11 15.89 -1.25
C LEU A 190 15.20 15.14 -0.45
N ALA A 191 16.05 14.40 -1.15
CA ALA A 191 17.18 13.72 -0.51
C ALA A 191 18.17 14.72 0.09
N ASN A 192 18.46 15.83 -0.59
CA ASN A 192 19.32 16.89 -0.08
C ASN A 192 18.76 17.59 1.18
N GLU A 193 17.43 17.67 1.28
CA GLU A 193 16.73 18.17 2.47
C GLU A 193 16.68 17.13 3.63
N GLY A 194 17.14 15.89 3.41
CA GLY A 194 17.03 14.80 4.39
C GLY A 194 15.60 14.30 4.59
N ALA A 195 14.71 14.52 3.61
CA ALA A 195 13.33 14.09 3.69
C ALA A 195 13.23 12.57 3.93
N PHE A 196 12.19 12.14 4.65
CA PHE A 196 11.92 10.73 4.98
C PHE A 196 13.06 10.01 5.74
N GLY A 197 13.96 10.79 6.38
CA GLY A 197 15.02 10.29 7.25
C GLY A 197 16.26 9.78 6.54
N VAL A 198 16.47 10.07 5.24
CA VAL A 198 17.75 9.86 4.59
C VAL A 198 18.78 10.90 5.04
N LYS A 199 20.06 10.63 4.83
CA LYS A 199 21.13 11.57 5.21
C LYS A 199 21.07 12.80 4.28
N PRO A 200 20.94 14.04 4.84
CA PRO A 200 20.87 15.25 4.05
C PRO A 200 22.17 15.58 3.33
N ALA A 201 22.11 16.51 2.40
CA ALA A 201 23.27 17.12 1.80
C ALA A 201 24.10 17.91 2.81
N THR A 202 25.39 18.07 2.55
CA THR A 202 26.29 18.94 3.31
C THR A 202 26.73 20.12 2.45
N TYR A 203 26.82 21.28 3.06
CA TYR A 203 27.21 22.54 2.43
C TYR A 203 28.39 23.17 3.18
N ASP A 204 29.17 23.98 2.49
CA ASP A 204 30.20 24.81 3.13
C ASP A 204 29.61 26.06 3.79
N GLU A 205 30.47 26.88 4.41
CA GLU A 205 30.09 28.13 5.07
C GLU A 205 29.47 29.16 4.12
N ASN A 206 29.72 29.05 2.80
CA ASN A 206 29.19 29.92 1.74
C ASN A 206 27.91 29.36 1.12
N GLY A 207 27.42 28.21 1.59
CA GLY A 207 26.24 27.55 1.04
C GLY A 207 26.49 26.75 -0.25
N LEU A 208 27.76 26.49 -0.60
CA LEU A 208 28.11 25.65 -1.76
C LEU A 208 27.95 24.18 -1.40
N LEU A 209 27.34 23.40 -2.28
CA LEU A 209 27.09 21.96 -2.10
C LEU A 209 28.43 21.20 -2.06
N LEU A 210 28.78 20.63 -0.92
CA LEU A 210 29.96 19.76 -0.75
C LEU A 210 29.65 18.31 -1.06
N LYS A 211 28.48 17.82 -0.63
CA LYS A 211 28.05 16.45 -0.85
C LYS A 211 26.54 16.37 -0.96
N GLU A 212 26.04 15.65 -1.95
CA GLU A 212 24.61 15.37 -2.12
C GLU A 212 24.06 14.48 -0.99
N GLY A 213 22.78 14.66 -0.69
CA GLY A 213 22.04 13.81 0.22
C GLY A 213 21.88 12.39 -0.34
N ASN A 214 21.78 11.43 0.56
CA ASN A 214 21.62 10.04 0.18
C ASN A 214 20.19 9.76 -0.32
N ASN A 215 20.09 9.07 -1.46
CA ASN A 215 18.79 8.65 -2.00
C ASN A 215 18.24 7.36 -1.37
N VAL A 216 19.05 6.66 -0.60
CA VAL A 216 18.69 5.37 0.00
C VAL A 216 19.17 5.31 1.44
N LYS A 217 18.31 4.81 2.32
CA LYS A 217 18.64 4.45 3.70
C LYS A 217 18.14 3.03 3.94
N SER A 218 19.01 2.16 4.43
CA SER A 218 18.67 0.79 4.80
C SER A 218 18.92 0.58 6.29
N GLU A 219 17.94 -0.03 6.96
CA GLU A 219 17.91 -0.28 8.40
C GLU A 219 17.50 -1.73 8.64
N PHE A 220 18.11 -2.36 9.64
CA PHE A 220 17.72 -3.68 10.11
C PHE A 220 17.07 -3.59 11.46
N GLY A 221 15.99 -4.32 11.65
CA GLY A 221 15.22 -4.29 12.88
C GLY A 221 14.33 -5.50 13.03
N GLN A 222 13.46 -5.42 14.01
CA GLN A 222 12.43 -6.42 14.30
C GLN A 222 11.07 -5.88 13.89
N LEU A 223 10.23 -6.74 13.30
CA LEU A 223 8.87 -6.38 12.90
C LEU A 223 7.86 -7.31 13.55
N VAL A 224 6.89 -6.72 14.20
CA VAL A 224 5.69 -7.43 14.70
C VAL A 224 4.48 -6.83 14.02
N THR A 225 3.66 -7.66 13.38
CA THR A 225 2.35 -7.23 12.88
C THR A 225 1.26 -8.12 13.46
N CYS A 226 0.19 -7.51 13.96
CA CYS A 226 -0.98 -8.21 14.48
C CYS A 226 -2.23 -7.65 13.79
N GLU A 227 -2.97 -8.52 13.11
CA GLU A 227 -4.25 -8.19 12.49
C GLU A 227 -5.32 -9.06 13.13
N TRP A 228 -6.35 -8.45 13.69
CA TRP A 228 -7.45 -9.15 14.33
C TRP A 228 -8.78 -8.53 13.93
N LYS A 229 -9.69 -9.40 13.49
CA LYS A 229 -11.06 -9.02 13.13
C LYS A 229 -12.03 -9.83 13.98
N THR A 230 -12.98 -9.15 14.60
CA THR A 230 -14.01 -9.82 15.40
C THR A 230 -15.35 -9.08 15.24
N GLU A 231 -16.42 -9.82 15.33
CA GLU A 231 -17.75 -9.28 15.50
C GLU A 231 -17.97 -9.03 17.00
N VAL A 232 -18.09 -7.75 17.39
CA VAL A 232 -18.25 -7.36 18.79
C VAL A 232 -19.72 -7.33 19.22
N MET A 233 -20.61 -7.10 18.27
CA MET A 233 -22.06 -7.14 18.40
C MET A 233 -22.65 -7.52 17.05
N GLU A 234 -23.91 -7.91 17.02
CA GLU A 234 -24.64 -8.19 15.78
C GLU A 234 -24.50 -7.01 14.80
N ASN A 235 -24.01 -7.30 13.59
CA ASN A 235 -23.71 -6.33 12.52
C ASN A 235 -22.62 -5.28 12.83
N ILE A 236 -21.85 -5.44 13.93
CA ILE A 236 -20.73 -4.56 14.27
C ILE A 236 -19.42 -5.33 14.20
N LEU A 237 -18.65 -5.10 13.13
CA LEU A 237 -17.33 -5.67 12.92
C LEU A 237 -16.24 -4.72 13.41
N MET A 238 -15.35 -5.21 14.25
CA MET A 238 -14.13 -4.52 14.67
C MET A 238 -12.93 -5.12 13.94
N ALA A 239 -12.14 -4.27 13.27
CA ALA A 239 -10.90 -4.67 12.64
C ALA A 239 -9.74 -3.85 13.22
N ASN A 240 -8.74 -4.55 13.75
CA ASN A 240 -7.54 -3.94 14.34
C ASN A 240 -6.31 -4.37 13.56
N LYS A 241 -5.39 -3.43 13.39
CA LYS A 241 -4.06 -3.69 12.83
C LYS A 241 -3.02 -2.94 13.63
N LEU A 242 -2.07 -3.68 14.21
CA LEU A 242 -0.91 -3.17 14.93
C LEU A 242 0.35 -3.51 14.13
N ILE A 243 1.23 -2.53 13.96
CA ILE A 243 2.54 -2.72 13.32
C ILE A 243 3.58 -2.06 14.23
N LEU A 244 4.54 -2.83 14.69
CA LEU A 244 5.67 -2.37 15.51
C LEU A 244 6.95 -2.70 14.77
N TYR A 245 7.82 -1.72 14.63
CA TYR A 245 9.17 -1.86 14.06
C TYR A 245 10.17 -1.16 14.97
N SER A 246 11.24 -1.85 15.29
CA SER A 246 12.31 -1.36 16.17
C SER A 246 13.68 -1.64 15.56
#